data_37b7175269bac422197e77910de09cf3
#
_entry.id   37b7175269bac422197e77910de09cf3
#
_cell.length_a   1.000
_cell.length_b   1.000
_cell.length_c   1.000
_cell.angle_alpha   90.00
_cell.angle_beta   90.00
_cell.angle_gamma   90.00
#
_symmetry.space_group_name_H-M   'P 1'
#
loop_
_entity.id
_entity.type
_entity.pdbx_description
1 polymer ?
#
loop_
_entity_poly.entity_id
_entity_poly.type
_entity_poly.pdbx_seq_one_letter_code
_entity_poly.pdbx_strand_id
1 'polypeptide(L)'
;MASIYEIAAYAPSKNDYVKNEIVTCGDCLNSDPSSASGRFYYNLGYSVAVGGNTNGIRPEQGGGDAYWGGMITFDNKTIPHFFWIPNYSPSISTDPTVRTIKFGDGYEQRTPDGINTRLLKVSLVFDKRNEAETTAISHFLHQRGGSEAFAYLPPSPYSSMKKFVCRSWDVTMNFENNYSIKVELEEVVE
;
A
#
# COMPACT_ATOMS: atom_id res chain seq x y z
N MET A 1 -11.22 -21.11 1.75
CA MET A 1 -10.53 -19.92 1.26
C MET A 1 -11.57 -18.84 1.05
N ALA A 2 -11.50 -17.75 1.80
CA ALA A 2 -12.32 -16.59 1.47
C ALA A 2 -11.80 -16.02 0.14
N SER A 3 -12.68 -15.80 -0.81
CA SER A 3 -12.34 -15.12 -2.06
C SER A 3 -11.83 -13.71 -1.73
N ILE A 4 -10.84 -13.19 -2.46
CA ILE A 4 -10.42 -11.78 -2.35
C ILE A 4 -11.58 -10.79 -2.60
N TYR A 5 -12.71 -11.29 -3.05
CA TYR A 5 -13.94 -10.51 -3.30
C TYR A 5 -14.96 -10.61 -2.17
N GLU A 6 -14.77 -11.50 -1.20
CA GLU A 6 -15.68 -11.67 -0.04
C GLU A 6 -15.01 -11.15 1.23
N ILE A 7 -15.00 -9.84 1.39
CA ILE A 7 -14.42 -9.21 2.57
C ILE A 7 -15.50 -8.94 3.59
N ALA A 8 -15.29 -9.48 4.78
CA ALA A 8 -16.21 -9.29 5.89
C ALA A 8 -16.20 -7.85 6.40
N ALA A 9 -17.36 -7.35 6.78
CA ALA A 9 -17.43 -6.10 7.54
C ALA A 9 -16.79 -6.28 8.92
N TYR A 10 -16.19 -5.22 9.45
CA TYR A 10 -15.68 -5.21 10.81
C TYR A 10 -16.81 -5.57 11.80
N ALA A 11 -16.57 -6.54 12.64
CA ALA A 11 -17.51 -6.99 13.68
C ALA A 11 -16.97 -6.61 15.06
N PRO A 12 -17.61 -5.68 15.79
CA PRO A 12 -17.13 -5.22 17.11
C PRO A 12 -17.03 -6.34 18.17
N SER A 13 -17.83 -7.38 18.01
CA SER A 13 -17.85 -8.54 18.92
C SER A 13 -16.76 -9.57 18.63
N LYS A 14 -16.09 -9.49 17.47
CA LYS A 14 -15.00 -10.38 17.10
C LYS A 14 -13.68 -9.82 17.65
N ASN A 15 -13.03 -10.56 18.51
CA ASN A 15 -11.78 -10.17 19.17
C ASN A 15 -10.56 -10.99 18.73
N ASP A 16 -10.73 -11.87 17.76
CA ASP A 16 -9.73 -12.85 17.32
C ASP A 16 -9.27 -12.61 15.86
N TYR A 17 -9.16 -11.34 15.45
CA TYR A 17 -8.65 -11.00 14.13
C TYR A 17 -7.21 -11.48 13.93
N VAL A 18 -6.97 -12.13 12.82
CA VAL A 18 -5.64 -12.66 12.47
C VAL A 18 -4.84 -11.60 11.71
N LYS A 19 -3.52 -11.61 11.87
CA LYS A 19 -2.63 -10.72 11.10
C LYS A 19 -2.92 -10.84 9.60
N ASN A 20 -2.99 -9.70 8.93
CA ASN A 20 -3.36 -9.53 7.52
C ASN A 20 -4.82 -9.90 7.18
N GLU A 21 -5.67 -10.15 8.18
CA GLU A 21 -7.11 -10.25 7.92
C GLU A 21 -7.63 -8.90 7.42
N ILE A 22 -8.42 -8.94 6.35
CA ILE A 22 -8.94 -7.75 5.68
C ILE A 22 -10.37 -7.53 6.17
N VAL A 23 -10.67 -6.30 6.53
CA VAL A 23 -12.04 -5.89 6.90
C VAL A 23 -12.44 -4.64 6.15
N THR A 24 -13.71 -4.53 5.84
CA THR A 24 -14.32 -3.26 5.43
C THR A 24 -14.86 -2.57 6.67
N CYS A 25 -14.58 -1.30 6.80
CA CYS A 25 -15.22 -0.50 7.82
C CYS A 25 -16.19 0.46 7.13
N GLY A 26 -17.46 0.36 7.49
CA GLY A 26 -18.46 1.34 7.16
C GLY A 26 -18.23 2.64 7.94
N ASP A 27 -19.26 3.17 8.54
CA ASP A 27 -19.09 4.26 9.50
C ASP A 27 -18.62 3.68 10.86
N CYS A 28 -17.32 3.44 10.96
CA CYS A 28 -16.74 2.91 12.19
C CYS A 28 -16.87 3.85 13.40
N LEU A 29 -17.10 5.14 13.16
CA LEU A 29 -17.30 6.12 14.21
C LEU A 29 -18.72 6.08 14.78
N ASN A 30 -19.72 5.75 13.96
CA ASN A 30 -21.13 5.88 14.31
C ASN A 30 -21.85 4.55 14.58
N SER A 31 -21.14 3.46 14.78
CA SER A 31 -21.73 2.15 15.18
C SER A 31 -22.61 1.47 14.11
N ASP A 32 -22.74 2.03 12.91
CA ASP A 32 -23.50 1.43 11.83
C ASP A 32 -22.55 0.71 10.83
N PRO A 33 -22.47 -0.63 10.89
CA PRO A 33 -21.64 -1.39 9.96
C PRO A 33 -22.16 -1.40 8.52
N SER A 34 -23.34 -0.84 8.27
CA SER A 34 -23.98 -0.85 6.94
C SER A 34 -23.62 0.34 6.08
N SER A 35 -23.10 1.43 6.65
CA SER A 35 -22.65 2.59 5.87
C SER A 35 -21.22 2.39 5.40
N ALA A 36 -21.04 1.65 4.29
CA ALA A 36 -19.74 1.36 3.73
C ALA A 36 -19.04 2.64 3.25
N SER A 37 -17.98 3.05 3.94
CA SER A 37 -17.07 4.11 3.46
C SER A 37 -16.24 3.65 2.26
N GLY A 38 -16.33 2.37 1.88
CA GLY A 38 -15.50 1.74 0.85
C GLY A 38 -14.03 1.60 1.23
N ARG A 39 -13.68 1.87 2.49
CA ARG A 39 -12.31 1.76 2.99
C ARG A 39 -12.02 0.35 3.47
N PHE A 40 -10.81 -0.09 3.22
CA PHE A 40 -10.32 -1.40 3.64
C PHE A 40 -9.20 -1.22 4.66
N TYR A 41 -9.22 -2.07 5.67
CA TYR A 41 -8.22 -2.10 6.73
C TYR A 41 -7.65 -3.50 6.87
N TYR A 42 -6.39 -3.57 7.28
CA TYR A 42 -5.63 -4.79 7.39
C TYR A 42 -5.14 -4.94 8.82
N ASN A 43 -5.40 -6.06 9.45
CA ASN A 43 -4.95 -6.29 10.82
C ASN A 43 -3.42 -6.40 10.87
N LEU A 44 -2.77 -5.59 11.70
CA LEU A 44 -1.32 -5.55 11.84
C LEU A 44 -0.77 -6.69 12.70
N GLY A 45 -1.63 -7.44 13.37
CA GLY A 45 -1.24 -8.52 14.26
C GLY A 45 -0.60 -8.04 15.56
N TYR A 46 -0.68 -6.76 15.87
CA TYR A 46 -0.27 -6.23 17.17
C TYR A 46 -1.41 -6.43 18.15
N SER A 47 -1.13 -7.12 19.23
CA SER A 47 -2.08 -7.37 20.31
C SER A 47 -1.43 -7.03 21.62
N VAL A 48 -2.15 -6.32 22.43
CA VAL A 48 -1.80 -6.13 23.86
C VAL A 48 -2.12 -7.38 24.68
N ALA A 49 -2.91 -8.27 24.10
CA ALA A 49 -3.26 -9.58 24.67
C ALA A 49 -3.14 -10.67 23.59
N VAL A 50 -2.53 -11.75 23.96
CA VAL A 50 -2.28 -12.98 23.20
C VAL A 50 -3.25 -13.19 22.03
N GLY A 51 -2.74 -13.27 20.79
CA GLY A 51 -3.48 -13.79 19.65
C GLY A 51 -3.95 -12.80 18.58
N GLY A 52 -3.40 -11.59 18.47
CA GLY A 52 -3.80 -10.64 17.41
C GLY A 52 -5.13 -9.93 17.65
N ASN A 53 -5.54 -9.87 18.89
CA ASN A 53 -6.79 -9.26 19.33
C ASN A 53 -6.72 -7.73 19.22
N THR A 54 -7.63 -7.14 18.46
CA THR A 54 -7.78 -5.67 18.37
C THR A 54 -8.35 -5.04 19.64
N ASN A 55 -8.65 -5.84 20.66
CA ASN A 55 -9.28 -5.44 21.92
C ASN A 55 -10.58 -4.63 21.72
N GLY A 56 -11.33 -4.95 20.65
CA GLY A 56 -12.54 -4.23 20.28
C GLY A 56 -12.31 -2.85 19.66
N ILE A 57 -11.06 -2.44 19.46
CA ILE A 57 -10.74 -1.14 18.85
C ILE A 57 -11.00 -1.19 17.36
N ARG A 58 -11.84 -0.28 16.89
CA ARG A 58 -12.24 -0.16 15.50
C ARG A 58 -11.15 0.49 14.66
N PRO A 59 -11.09 0.21 13.34
CA PRO A 59 -10.08 0.81 12.47
C PRO A 59 -9.98 2.33 12.51
N GLU A 60 -11.11 3.03 12.57
CA GLU A 60 -11.17 4.51 12.55
C GLU A 60 -11.30 5.13 13.95
N GLN A 61 -11.28 4.33 14.99
CA GLN A 61 -11.34 4.81 16.37
C GLN A 61 -9.96 5.32 16.82
N GLY A 62 -9.91 6.27 17.75
CA GLY A 62 -8.65 6.73 18.33
C GLY A 62 -7.82 5.55 18.86
N GLY A 63 -6.57 5.44 18.39
CA GLY A 63 -5.69 4.31 18.65
C GLY A 63 -5.86 3.10 17.69
N GLY A 64 -6.77 3.18 16.71
CA GLY A 64 -6.95 2.14 15.70
C GLY A 64 -5.71 1.88 14.86
N ASP A 65 -4.89 2.90 14.62
CA ASP A 65 -3.64 2.81 13.86
C ASP A 65 -2.63 1.81 14.45
N ALA A 66 -2.72 1.52 15.74
CA ALA A 66 -1.88 0.52 16.39
C ALA A 66 -2.23 -0.91 15.99
N TYR A 67 -3.47 -1.14 15.53
CA TYR A 67 -4.00 -2.47 15.23
C TYR A 67 -4.32 -2.65 13.74
N TRP A 68 -4.61 -1.56 13.04
CA TRP A 68 -5.10 -1.57 11.67
C TRP A 68 -4.23 -0.70 10.77
N GLY A 69 -3.87 -1.25 9.61
CA GLY A 69 -3.16 -0.54 8.56
C GLY A 69 -3.99 -0.41 7.29
N GLY A 70 -3.47 0.31 6.32
CA GLY A 70 -4.08 0.49 5.01
C GLY A 70 -4.56 1.90 4.70
N MET A 71 -4.74 2.75 5.72
CA MET A 71 -5.08 4.15 5.57
C MET A 71 -4.19 5.01 6.48
N ILE A 72 -3.87 6.22 6.04
CA ILE A 72 -3.07 7.19 6.81
C ILE A 72 -3.56 8.61 6.53
N THR A 73 -3.39 9.51 7.49
CA THR A 73 -3.59 10.94 7.25
C THR A 73 -2.30 11.55 6.68
N PHE A 74 -2.39 12.06 5.47
CA PHE A 74 -1.30 12.70 4.73
C PHE A 74 -1.83 13.97 4.06
N ASP A 75 -1.17 15.12 4.26
CA ASP A 75 -1.63 16.44 3.78
C ASP A 75 -3.08 16.77 4.16
N ASN A 76 -3.46 16.49 5.42
CA ASN A 76 -4.82 16.67 5.94
C ASN A 76 -5.92 15.85 5.22
N LYS A 77 -5.54 14.85 4.45
CA LYS A 77 -6.45 13.90 3.79
C LYS A 77 -6.18 12.49 4.26
N THR A 78 -7.22 11.72 4.47
CA THR A 78 -7.07 10.27 4.69
C THR A 78 -6.90 9.59 3.35
N ILE A 79 -5.72 9.00 3.13
CA ILE A 79 -5.37 8.32 1.88
C ILE A 79 -4.92 6.89 2.16
N PRO A 80 -5.01 5.98 1.17
CA PRO A 80 -4.48 4.64 1.28
C PRO A 80 -2.99 4.65 1.62
N HIS A 81 -2.55 3.71 2.45
CA HIS A 81 -1.17 3.58 2.87
C HIS A 81 -0.66 2.17 2.66
N PHE A 82 0.36 2.04 1.83
CA PHE A 82 1.09 0.80 1.61
C PHE A 82 2.17 0.64 2.69
N PHE A 83 1.88 -0.12 3.73
CA PHE A 83 2.72 -0.22 4.94
C PHE A 83 3.59 -1.49 5.00
N TRP A 84 3.44 -2.40 4.05
CA TRP A 84 4.22 -3.64 4.03
C TRP A 84 5.69 -3.36 3.76
N ILE A 85 6.55 -4.05 4.54
CA ILE A 85 8.01 -3.90 4.44
C ILE A 85 8.51 -4.93 3.42
N PRO A 86 9.17 -4.49 2.33
CA PRO A 86 9.74 -5.39 1.35
C PRO A 86 10.94 -6.17 1.92
N ASN A 87 11.38 -7.17 1.19
CA ASN A 87 12.64 -7.85 1.45
C ASN A 87 13.82 -6.89 1.25
N TYR A 88 15.01 -7.30 1.70
CA TYR A 88 16.22 -6.52 1.49
C TYR A 88 16.49 -6.26 0.01
N SER A 89 17.03 -5.07 -0.28
CA SER A 89 17.39 -4.59 -1.62
C SER A 89 16.23 -4.15 -2.52
N PRO A 90 15.35 -3.24 -2.05
CA PRO A 90 14.47 -2.53 -2.98
C PRO A 90 15.32 -1.74 -3.98
N SER A 91 14.94 -1.77 -5.25
CA SER A 91 15.59 -0.97 -6.29
C SER A 91 14.86 0.35 -6.45
N ILE A 92 15.61 1.45 -6.38
CA ILE A 92 15.07 2.79 -6.61
C ILE A 92 15.79 3.40 -7.81
N SER A 93 15.05 3.81 -8.81
CA SER A 93 15.55 4.50 -9.98
C SER A 93 14.86 5.84 -10.17
N THR A 94 15.53 6.75 -10.85
CA THR A 94 14.98 8.04 -11.24
C THR A 94 15.32 8.25 -12.71
N ASP A 95 14.29 8.40 -13.54
CA ASP A 95 14.44 8.69 -14.96
C ASP A 95 14.05 10.14 -15.22
N PRO A 96 15.01 11.09 -15.25
CA PRO A 96 14.70 12.50 -15.49
C PRO A 96 14.10 12.71 -16.87
N THR A 97 12.95 13.38 -16.94
CA THR A 97 12.34 13.75 -18.21
C THR A 97 13.02 15.00 -18.76
N VAL A 98 13.76 14.83 -19.86
CA VAL A 98 14.55 15.90 -20.50
C VAL A 98 14.15 16.05 -21.96
N ARG A 99 13.84 17.26 -22.36
CA ARG A 99 13.65 17.62 -23.76
C ARG A 99 15.00 17.96 -24.38
N THR A 100 15.40 17.23 -25.41
CA THR A 100 16.63 17.45 -26.14
C THR A 100 16.32 18.01 -27.53
N ILE A 101 16.89 19.18 -27.85
CA ILE A 101 16.84 19.78 -29.16
C ILE A 101 18.24 19.62 -29.79
N LYS A 102 18.30 18.89 -30.89
CA LYS A 102 19.55 18.70 -31.64
C LYS A 102 19.67 19.74 -32.74
N PHE A 103 20.83 20.39 -32.78
CA PHE A 103 21.23 21.29 -33.84
C PHE A 103 22.27 20.61 -34.75
N GLY A 104 22.56 21.15 -35.91
CA GLY A 104 23.64 20.67 -36.76
C GLY A 104 25.00 20.67 -36.04
N ASP A 105 25.95 19.89 -36.56
CA ASP A 105 27.34 19.80 -36.05
C ASP A 105 27.52 19.21 -34.64
N GLY A 106 26.56 18.38 -34.20
CA GLY A 106 26.64 17.71 -32.91
C GLY A 106 26.27 18.55 -31.69
N TYR A 107 25.82 19.78 -31.89
CA TYR A 107 25.30 20.64 -30.82
C TYR A 107 23.91 20.17 -30.38
N GLU A 108 23.71 20.03 -29.06
CA GLU A 108 22.41 19.76 -28.48
C GLU A 108 22.12 20.67 -27.27
N GLN A 109 20.89 21.12 -27.17
CA GLN A 109 20.36 21.81 -26.01
C GLN A 109 19.47 20.85 -25.21
N ARG A 110 19.72 20.74 -23.91
CA ARG A 110 18.94 19.91 -22.96
C ARG A 110 18.21 20.81 -22.00
N THR A 111 16.90 20.65 -21.90
CA THR A 111 16.05 21.42 -21.00
C THR A 111 15.15 20.46 -20.23
N PRO A 112 14.96 20.62 -18.91
CA PRO A 112 13.98 19.83 -18.17
C PRO A 112 12.58 19.96 -18.80
N ASP A 113 11.88 18.85 -18.97
CA ASP A 113 10.54 18.83 -19.56
C ASP A 113 9.48 18.80 -18.45
N GLY A 114 9.08 19.99 -18.00
CA GLY A 114 8.11 20.19 -16.91
C GLY A 114 8.76 20.52 -15.56
N ILE A 115 7.92 20.64 -14.53
CA ILE A 115 8.33 21.01 -13.16
C ILE A 115 8.79 19.76 -12.39
N ASN A 116 8.07 18.64 -12.55
CA ASN A 116 8.30 17.38 -11.83
C ASN A 116 9.04 16.37 -12.72
N THR A 117 10.30 16.66 -13.03
CA THR A 117 11.09 15.86 -13.97
C THR A 117 11.85 14.70 -13.34
N ARG A 118 11.82 14.54 -11.99
CA ARG A 118 12.63 13.58 -11.26
C ARG A 118 11.76 12.73 -10.34
N LEU A 119 10.81 12.01 -10.91
CA LEU A 119 9.94 11.09 -10.16
C LEU A 119 10.66 9.76 -9.91
N LEU A 120 10.42 9.20 -8.73
CA LEU A 120 11.01 7.94 -8.33
C LEU A 120 10.23 6.76 -8.91
N LYS A 121 10.97 5.76 -9.35
CA LYS A 121 10.45 4.42 -9.61
C LYS A 121 11.05 3.47 -8.59
N VAL A 122 10.21 2.72 -7.90
CA VAL A 122 10.61 1.83 -6.82
C VAL A 122 10.14 0.42 -7.15
N SER A 123 11.08 -0.51 -7.28
CA SER A 123 10.78 -1.92 -7.43
C SER A 123 10.95 -2.62 -6.08
N LEU A 124 9.87 -3.22 -5.60
CA LEU A 124 9.78 -3.93 -4.33
C LEU A 124 9.63 -5.41 -4.57
N VAL A 125 10.32 -6.21 -3.77
CA VAL A 125 10.20 -7.66 -3.79
C VAL A 125 9.82 -8.16 -2.41
N PHE A 126 8.79 -8.98 -2.34
CA PHE A 126 8.29 -9.64 -1.15
C PHE A 126 8.42 -11.15 -1.34
N ASP A 127 9.50 -11.73 -0.84
CA ASP A 127 9.73 -13.18 -0.94
C ASP A 127 9.34 -13.90 0.35
N LYS A 128 8.98 -15.18 0.21
CA LYS A 128 8.65 -16.08 1.32
C LYS A 128 7.50 -15.55 2.17
N ARG A 129 6.48 -14.99 1.52
CA ARG A 129 5.27 -14.52 2.19
C ARG A 129 4.26 -15.66 2.29
N ASN A 130 3.49 -15.66 3.37
CA ASN A 130 2.38 -16.59 3.54
C ASN A 130 1.18 -16.16 2.69
N GLU A 131 0.20 -17.05 2.53
CA GLU A 131 -1.01 -16.80 1.75
C GLU A 131 -1.79 -15.56 2.25
N ALA A 132 -1.92 -15.39 3.56
CA ALA A 132 -2.69 -14.29 4.14
C ALA A 132 -2.06 -12.91 3.82
N GLU A 133 -0.73 -12.79 3.95
CA GLU A 133 -0.02 -11.54 3.62
C GLU A 133 -0.04 -11.26 2.12
N THR A 134 0.16 -12.30 1.31
CA THR A 134 0.09 -12.19 -0.16
C THR A 134 -1.29 -11.75 -0.62
N THR A 135 -2.34 -12.33 -0.04
CA THR A 135 -3.72 -11.95 -0.32
C THR A 135 -3.98 -10.49 0.08
N ALA A 136 -3.50 -10.06 1.25
CA ALA A 136 -3.67 -8.69 1.71
C ALA A 136 -2.99 -7.67 0.79
N ILE A 137 -1.73 -7.92 0.40
CA ILE A 137 -0.99 -7.06 -0.53
C ILE A 137 -1.69 -7.01 -1.90
N SER A 138 -2.03 -8.17 -2.46
CA SER A 138 -2.70 -8.26 -3.76
C SER A 138 -4.04 -7.55 -3.73
N HIS A 139 -4.84 -7.75 -2.67
CA HIS A 139 -6.11 -7.07 -2.50
C HIS A 139 -5.95 -5.55 -2.46
N PHE A 140 -4.97 -5.04 -1.70
CA PHE A 140 -4.68 -3.62 -1.64
C PHE A 140 -4.40 -3.05 -3.04
N LEU A 141 -3.53 -3.71 -3.82
CA LEU A 141 -3.17 -3.26 -5.17
C LEU A 141 -4.34 -3.35 -6.15
N HIS A 142 -5.14 -4.42 -6.07
CA HIS A 142 -6.35 -4.57 -6.89
C HIS A 142 -7.38 -3.46 -6.62
N GLN A 143 -7.55 -3.06 -5.35
CA GLN A 143 -8.45 -1.98 -4.99
C GLN A 143 -8.00 -0.61 -5.53
N ARG A 144 -6.70 -0.40 -5.69
CA ARG A 144 -6.14 0.83 -6.30
C ARG A 144 -6.23 0.82 -7.83
N GLY A 145 -6.38 -0.36 -8.45
CA GLY A 145 -6.65 -0.52 -9.88
C GLY A 145 -5.61 0.12 -10.80
N GLY A 146 -4.40 0.38 -10.32
CA GLY A 146 -3.35 1.02 -11.10
C GLY A 146 -3.53 2.51 -11.38
N SER A 147 -4.58 3.13 -10.87
CA SER A 147 -4.92 4.56 -11.11
C SER A 147 -4.97 5.40 -9.84
N GLU A 148 -5.36 4.81 -8.72
CA GLU A 148 -5.45 5.52 -7.45
C GLU A 148 -4.10 5.59 -6.75
N ALA A 149 -3.69 6.80 -6.38
CA ALA A 149 -2.46 7.02 -5.64
C ALA A 149 -2.60 6.65 -4.16
N PHE A 150 -1.52 6.15 -3.58
CA PHE A 150 -1.42 5.81 -2.18
C PHE A 150 -0.09 6.28 -1.58
N ALA A 151 -0.06 6.46 -0.27
CA ALA A 151 1.14 6.82 0.45
C ALA A 151 2.05 5.60 0.61
N TYR A 152 3.34 5.82 0.41
CA TYR A 152 4.38 4.86 0.73
C TYR A 152 5.63 5.60 1.24
N LEU A 153 6.31 5.00 2.22
CA LEU A 153 7.59 5.48 2.72
C LEU A 153 8.73 4.71 2.05
N PRO A 154 9.41 5.32 1.05
CA PRO A 154 10.54 4.68 0.40
C PRO A 154 11.68 4.41 1.41
N PRO A 155 12.49 3.38 1.18
CA PRO A 155 13.66 3.13 2.01
C PRO A 155 14.71 4.23 1.85
N SER A 156 15.63 4.30 2.83
CA SER A 156 16.77 5.22 2.79
C SER A 156 17.50 5.16 1.43
N PRO A 157 17.94 6.30 0.85
CA PRO A 157 18.00 7.66 1.43
C PRO A 157 16.74 8.51 1.31
N TYR A 158 15.68 8.00 0.69
CA TYR A 158 14.44 8.76 0.43
C TYR A 158 13.41 8.60 1.55
N SER A 159 13.79 8.90 2.78
CA SER A 159 13.00 8.66 4.00
C SER A 159 11.83 9.64 4.20
N SER A 160 11.18 10.10 3.15
CA SER A 160 9.98 10.94 3.23
C SER A 160 8.78 10.21 2.62
N MET A 161 7.63 10.34 3.28
CA MET A 161 6.37 9.82 2.74
C MET A 161 6.04 10.50 1.42
N LYS A 162 5.70 9.72 0.40
CA LYS A 162 5.37 10.18 -0.94
C LYS A 162 4.16 9.43 -1.49
N LYS A 163 3.55 9.98 -2.54
CA LYS A 163 2.46 9.33 -3.26
C LYS A 163 2.99 8.50 -4.41
N PHE A 164 2.49 7.29 -4.53
CA PHE A 164 2.82 6.35 -5.58
C PHE A 164 1.58 5.76 -6.21
N VAL A 165 1.74 5.32 -7.45
CA VAL A 165 0.77 4.47 -8.15
C VAL A 165 1.48 3.16 -8.51
N CYS A 166 0.80 2.04 -8.39
CA CYS A 166 1.27 0.75 -8.84
C CYS A 166 0.52 0.34 -10.09
N ARG A 167 1.18 0.28 -11.24
CA ARG A 167 0.57 -0.09 -12.52
C ARG A 167 0.71 -1.57 -12.84
N SER A 168 1.71 -2.23 -12.26
CA SER A 168 1.97 -3.64 -12.48
C SER A 168 2.50 -4.31 -11.21
N TRP A 169 2.05 -5.52 -10.97
CA TRP A 169 2.56 -6.41 -9.94
C TRP A 169 2.43 -7.86 -10.37
N ASP A 170 3.35 -8.70 -9.94
CA ASP A 170 3.38 -10.11 -10.25
C ASP A 170 3.33 -10.92 -8.94
N VAL A 171 2.53 -11.97 -8.93
CA VAL A 171 2.45 -12.91 -7.81
C VAL A 171 2.86 -14.29 -8.29
N THR A 172 3.86 -14.87 -7.67
CA THR A 172 4.36 -16.20 -7.95
C THR A 172 4.18 -17.11 -6.74
N MET A 173 3.53 -18.24 -6.91
CA MET A 173 3.46 -19.30 -5.92
C MET A 173 4.68 -20.20 -6.08
N ASN A 174 5.56 -20.22 -5.09
CA ASN A 174 6.74 -21.08 -5.12
C ASN A 174 6.41 -22.51 -4.67
N PHE A 175 5.66 -22.63 -3.58
CA PHE A 175 5.07 -23.86 -3.07
C PHE A 175 3.94 -23.50 -2.07
N GLU A 176 3.31 -24.50 -1.48
CA GLU A 176 2.20 -24.29 -0.56
C GLU A 176 2.56 -23.29 0.55
N ASN A 177 1.73 -22.28 0.74
CA ASN A 177 1.90 -21.19 1.70
C ASN A 177 3.24 -20.42 1.58
N ASN A 178 3.82 -20.39 0.38
CA ASN A 178 5.03 -19.63 0.09
C ASN A 178 4.91 -18.92 -1.26
N TYR A 179 4.84 -17.62 -1.21
CA TYR A 179 4.60 -16.75 -2.34
C TYR A 179 5.70 -15.68 -2.46
N SER A 180 5.91 -15.23 -3.68
CA SER A 180 6.74 -14.07 -4.00
C SER A 180 5.90 -13.06 -4.74
N ILE A 181 6.00 -11.78 -4.35
CA ILE A 181 5.31 -10.67 -5.01
C ILE A 181 6.36 -9.67 -5.46
N LYS A 182 6.28 -9.27 -6.71
CA LYS A 182 7.05 -8.17 -7.27
C LYS A 182 6.11 -7.02 -7.56
N VAL A 183 6.43 -5.82 -7.07
CA VAL A 183 5.60 -4.62 -7.20
C VAL A 183 6.44 -3.49 -7.77
N GLU A 184 5.93 -2.80 -8.78
CA GLU A 184 6.57 -1.64 -9.38
C GLU A 184 5.75 -0.39 -9.07
N LEU A 185 6.36 0.52 -8.31
CA LEU A 185 5.75 1.77 -7.87
C LEU A 185 6.33 2.95 -8.64
N GLU A 186 5.47 3.84 -9.10
CA GLU A 186 5.84 5.09 -9.73
C GLU A 186 5.36 6.26 -8.88
N GLU A 187 6.28 7.19 -8.52
CA GLU A 187 5.94 8.40 -7.80
C GLU A 187 5.03 9.28 -8.65
N VAL A 188 4.00 9.86 -8.03
CA VAL A 188 3.09 10.81 -8.67
C VAL A 188 2.95 12.06 -7.82
N VAL A 189 2.69 13.17 -8.48
CA VAL A 189 2.43 14.48 -7.86
C VAL A 189 1.01 14.88 -8.20
N GLU A 190 0.14 14.90 -7.17
CA GLU A 190 -1.25 15.33 -7.26
C GLU A 190 -1.54 16.43 -6.25
#